data_155abb058db95e1e2a8cf2d32fe097e8
#
_entry.id   155abb058db95e1e2a8cf2d32fe097e8
#
_cell.length_a   1.000
_cell.length_b   1.000
_cell.length_c   1.000
_cell.angle_alpha   90.00
_cell.angle_beta   90.00
_cell.angle_gamma   90.00
#
_symmetry.space_group_name_H-M   'P 1'
#
loop_
_entity.id
_entity.type
_entity.pdbx_description
1 polymer ?
#
loop_
_entity_poly.entity_id
_entity_poly.type
_entity_poly.pdbx_seq_one_letter_code
_entity_poly.pdbx_strand_id
1 'polypeptide(L)'
;SRKPEAIEPGKAVFSLYLKRQEEVEFEVVVSCIEGGKAEHEQAASFAHAYHASARLFRSARGRESSILTSNDEFNTLITRAVSDLRMLLSEVDGGILYPDAGIPWFSTPFGRDGLITAWETLWFNPDISRGVLQYLADNQAQETIDRQDAEPGKILHEVRMGEMTNT
;
A
#
# COMPACT_ATOMS: atom_id res chain seq x y z
N SER A 1 3.75 5.21 -28.74
CA SER A 1 3.48 6.45 -27.98
C SER A 1 3.74 7.65 -28.87
N ARG A 2 2.82 8.59 -28.93
CA ARG A 2 2.98 9.85 -29.66
C ARG A 2 3.83 10.81 -28.82
N LYS A 3 4.78 11.49 -29.45
CA LYS A 3 5.56 12.53 -28.79
C LYS A 3 4.76 13.83 -28.76
N PRO A 4 4.84 14.63 -27.69
CA PRO A 4 4.25 15.95 -27.66
C PRO A 4 4.95 16.87 -28.69
N GLU A 5 4.20 17.81 -29.28
CA GLU A 5 4.74 18.84 -30.16
C GLU A 5 5.50 19.90 -29.39
N ALA A 6 5.04 20.22 -28.18
CA ALA A 6 5.71 21.14 -27.28
C ALA A 6 5.58 20.67 -25.83
N ILE A 7 6.64 20.89 -25.06
CA ILE A 7 6.69 20.66 -23.61
C ILE A 7 7.11 21.95 -22.95
N GLU A 8 6.29 22.46 -22.05
CA GLU A 8 6.53 23.62 -21.20
C GLU A 8 6.35 23.21 -19.73
N PRO A 9 6.86 23.96 -18.74
CA PRO A 9 6.60 23.65 -17.35
C PRO A 9 5.08 23.54 -17.05
N GLY A 10 4.66 22.35 -16.64
CA GLY A 10 3.25 22.07 -16.32
C GLY A 10 2.32 21.84 -17.53
N LYS A 11 2.84 21.80 -18.77
CA LYS A 11 2.01 21.65 -19.96
C LYS A 11 2.72 20.83 -21.03
N ALA A 12 2.04 19.82 -21.57
CA ALA A 12 2.44 19.12 -22.79
C ALA A 12 1.34 19.27 -23.85
N VAL A 13 1.72 19.63 -25.06
CA VAL A 13 0.80 19.89 -26.18
C VAL A 13 0.88 18.76 -27.20
N PHE A 14 -0.27 18.21 -27.52
CA PHE A 14 -0.43 17.18 -28.55
C PHE A 14 -1.48 17.66 -29.54
N SER A 15 -1.15 17.70 -30.82
CA SER A 15 -2.12 17.92 -31.89
C SER A 15 -2.62 16.59 -32.43
N LEU A 16 -3.93 16.42 -32.41
CA LEU A 16 -4.59 15.19 -32.82
C LEU A 16 -5.58 15.46 -33.92
N TYR A 17 -5.53 14.65 -34.95
CA TYR A 17 -6.58 14.57 -35.94
C TYR A 17 -7.28 13.21 -35.79
N LEU A 18 -8.50 13.23 -35.25
CA LEU A 18 -9.29 12.02 -35.01
C LEU A 18 -10.36 11.85 -36.09
N LYS A 19 -10.42 10.65 -36.65
CA LYS A 19 -11.53 10.24 -37.50
C LYS A 19 -12.74 9.86 -36.63
N ARG A 20 -13.87 9.72 -37.27
CA ARG A 20 -15.12 9.27 -36.59
C ARG A 20 -14.86 7.92 -35.89
N GLN A 21 -15.15 7.84 -34.58
CA GLN A 21 -14.99 6.65 -33.73
C GLN A 21 -13.50 6.23 -33.50
N GLU A 22 -12.54 7.09 -33.81
CA GLU A 22 -11.14 6.86 -33.46
C GLU A 22 -10.86 7.34 -32.03
N GLU A 23 -10.19 6.51 -31.24
CA GLU A 23 -9.77 6.79 -29.87
C GLU A 23 -8.25 6.89 -29.79
N VAL A 24 -7.76 7.74 -28.92
CA VAL A 24 -6.32 7.86 -28.62
C VAL A 24 -6.13 7.85 -27.12
N GLU A 25 -5.28 6.95 -26.65
CA GLU A 25 -4.92 6.84 -25.25
C GLU A 25 -3.57 7.52 -24.98
N PHE A 26 -3.47 8.18 -23.85
CA PHE A 26 -2.24 8.74 -23.31
C PHE A 26 -1.95 8.14 -21.95
N GLU A 27 -0.73 7.67 -21.77
CA GLU A 27 -0.21 7.29 -20.46
C GLU A 27 0.60 8.45 -19.88
N VAL A 28 0.26 8.88 -18.68
CA VAL A 28 1.02 9.87 -17.91
C VAL A 28 1.60 9.18 -16.69
N VAL A 29 2.91 9.20 -16.56
CA VAL A 29 3.61 8.66 -15.41
C VAL A 29 4.12 9.81 -14.57
N VAL A 30 3.78 9.79 -13.29
CA VAL A 30 4.27 10.75 -12.30
C VAL A 30 5.17 9.97 -11.34
N SER A 31 6.42 10.42 -11.21
CA SER A 31 7.40 9.82 -10.31
C SER A 31 7.84 10.84 -9.27
N CYS A 32 7.91 10.43 -8.02
CA CYS A 32 8.55 11.21 -6.96
C CYS A 32 10.04 10.87 -6.96
N ILE A 33 10.89 11.90 -6.96
CA ILE A 33 12.34 11.74 -6.94
C ILE A 33 12.84 12.20 -5.58
N GLU A 34 13.39 11.29 -4.80
CA GLU A 34 14.04 11.60 -3.53
C GLU A 34 15.56 11.64 -3.70
N GLY A 35 16.20 12.65 -3.11
CA GLY A 35 17.68 12.75 -3.11
C GLY A 35 18.34 13.00 -4.47
N GLY A 36 17.60 13.46 -5.49
CA GLY A 36 18.14 13.85 -6.80
C GLY A 36 18.65 12.70 -7.66
N LYS A 37 18.46 11.46 -7.27
CA LYS A 37 18.71 10.27 -8.08
C LYS A 37 17.42 9.90 -8.80
N ALA A 38 17.31 10.26 -10.06
CA ALA A 38 16.33 9.66 -10.95
C ALA A 38 16.79 8.21 -11.20
N GLU A 39 16.38 7.26 -10.38
CA GLU A 39 16.35 5.89 -10.84
C GLU A 39 15.30 5.85 -11.93
N HIS A 40 15.76 5.87 -13.18
CA HIS A 40 14.91 5.52 -14.31
C HIS A 40 14.64 4.00 -14.27
N GLU A 41 13.91 3.55 -13.24
CA GLU A 41 13.09 2.38 -13.45
C GLU A 41 12.17 2.74 -14.60
N GLN A 42 12.30 2.02 -15.70
CA GLN A 42 11.37 2.17 -16.83
C GLN A 42 9.98 1.97 -16.25
N ALA A 43 9.25 3.08 -16.13
CA ALA A 43 7.91 3.03 -15.59
C ALA A 43 7.13 1.96 -16.36
N ALA A 44 6.68 0.95 -15.65
CA ALA A 44 5.88 -0.11 -16.26
C ALA A 44 4.66 0.53 -16.90
N SER A 45 4.26 0.09 -18.10
CA SER A 45 3.05 0.60 -18.72
C SER A 45 1.86 0.39 -17.78
N PHE A 46 0.86 1.24 -17.85
CA PHE A 46 -0.38 1.11 -17.05
C PHE A 46 -0.96 -0.31 -17.13
N ALA A 47 -1.02 -0.89 -18.33
CA ALA A 47 -1.50 -2.25 -18.53
C ALA A 47 -0.69 -3.27 -17.73
N HIS A 48 0.65 -3.15 -17.71
CA HIS A 48 1.51 -4.04 -16.93
C HIS A 48 1.27 -3.88 -15.42
N ALA A 49 1.25 -2.65 -14.92
CA ALA A 49 1.00 -2.34 -13.51
C ALA A 49 -0.39 -2.84 -13.07
N TYR A 50 -1.42 -2.61 -13.89
CA TYR A 50 -2.78 -3.09 -13.66
C TYR A 50 -2.84 -4.62 -13.57
N HIS A 51 -2.24 -5.33 -14.53
CA HIS A 51 -2.22 -6.80 -14.52
C HIS A 51 -1.38 -7.37 -13.36
N ALA A 52 -0.30 -6.73 -12.98
CA ALA A 52 0.49 -7.13 -11.82
C ALA A 52 -0.33 -6.97 -10.53
N SER A 53 -0.94 -5.83 -10.32
CA SER A 53 -1.83 -5.56 -9.19
C SER A 53 -3.01 -6.54 -9.15
N ALA A 54 -3.70 -6.75 -10.27
CA ALA A 54 -4.81 -7.69 -10.36
C ALA A 54 -4.41 -9.15 -10.08
N ARG A 55 -3.17 -9.55 -10.36
CA ARG A 55 -2.63 -10.87 -9.97
C ARG A 55 -2.42 -10.96 -8.47
N LEU A 56 -1.81 -9.95 -7.85
CA LEU A 56 -1.62 -9.89 -6.40
C LEU A 56 -2.96 -9.99 -5.66
N PHE A 57 -3.96 -9.21 -6.07
CA PHE A 57 -5.31 -9.29 -5.51
C PHE A 57 -5.93 -10.68 -5.64
N ARG A 58 -5.75 -11.35 -6.78
CA ARG A 58 -6.29 -12.71 -6.98
C ARG A 58 -5.56 -13.75 -6.14
N SER A 59 -4.25 -13.65 -5.98
CA SER A 59 -3.48 -14.58 -5.16
C SER A 59 -3.80 -14.42 -3.66
N ALA A 60 -4.04 -13.21 -3.19
CA ALA A 60 -4.48 -12.93 -1.83
C ALA A 60 -5.85 -13.58 -1.53
N ARG A 61 -6.80 -13.50 -2.46
CA ARG A 61 -8.14 -14.08 -2.31
C ARG A 61 -8.13 -15.58 -2.02
N GLY A 62 -7.15 -16.34 -2.50
CA GLY A 62 -7.05 -17.79 -2.26
C GLY A 62 -6.70 -18.17 -0.82
N ARG A 63 -6.31 -17.22 0.02
CA ARG A 63 -5.92 -17.42 1.41
C ARG A 63 -6.89 -16.81 2.42
N GLU A 64 -7.95 -16.19 1.94
CA GLU A 64 -8.93 -15.48 2.76
C GLU A 64 -10.22 -16.27 2.87
N SER A 65 -10.84 -16.20 4.03
CA SER A 65 -12.18 -16.73 4.23
C SER A 65 -13.20 -15.87 3.47
N SER A 66 -14.23 -16.50 2.92
CA SER A 66 -15.33 -15.81 2.27
C SER A 66 -16.61 -15.94 3.09
N ILE A 67 -17.35 -14.86 3.19
CA ILE A 67 -18.70 -14.86 3.78
C ILE A 67 -19.69 -14.53 2.67
N LEU A 68 -20.70 -15.38 2.57
CA LEU A 68 -21.86 -15.16 1.72
C LEU A 68 -23.13 -15.37 2.53
N THR A 69 -24.01 -14.37 2.49
CA THR A 69 -25.28 -14.38 3.20
C THR A 69 -26.44 -14.21 2.23
N SER A 70 -27.67 -14.37 2.71
CA SER A 70 -28.87 -14.08 1.92
C SER A 70 -29.17 -12.58 1.77
N ASN A 71 -28.36 -11.71 2.37
CA ASN A 71 -28.52 -10.25 2.28
C ASN A 71 -27.43 -9.66 1.36
N ASP A 72 -27.86 -9.19 0.17
CA ASP A 72 -26.95 -8.67 -0.85
C ASP A 72 -26.25 -7.36 -0.43
N GLU A 73 -26.91 -6.51 0.37
CA GLU A 73 -26.31 -5.28 0.89
C GLU A 73 -25.19 -5.59 1.86
N PHE A 74 -25.40 -6.59 2.74
CA PHE A 74 -24.37 -7.05 3.66
C PHE A 74 -23.18 -7.70 2.91
N ASN A 75 -23.44 -8.49 1.89
CA ASN A 75 -22.41 -9.07 1.03
C ASN A 75 -21.57 -7.98 0.34
N THR A 76 -22.24 -6.92 -0.12
CA THR A 76 -21.57 -5.75 -0.72
C THR A 76 -20.70 -5.03 0.29
N LEU A 77 -21.19 -4.81 1.52
CA LEU A 77 -20.44 -4.20 2.61
C LEU A 77 -19.16 -4.99 2.93
N ILE A 78 -19.29 -6.31 3.12
CA ILE A 78 -18.13 -7.18 3.39
C ILE A 78 -17.11 -7.14 2.26
N THR A 79 -17.58 -7.23 1.01
CA THR A 79 -16.69 -7.17 -0.16
C THR A 79 -15.92 -5.84 -0.20
N ARG A 80 -16.58 -4.73 0.12
CA ARG A 80 -15.95 -3.42 0.17
C ARG A 80 -14.95 -3.32 1.32
N ALA A 81 -15.33 -3.74 2.53
CA ALA A 81 -14.46 -3.71 3.70
C ALA A 81 -13.17 -4.54 3.49
N VAL A 82 -13.28 -5.70 2.87
CA VAL A 82 -12.11 -6.52 2.49
C VAL A 82 -11.23 -5.81 1.47
N SER A 83 -11.82 -5.13 0.49
CA SER A 83 -11.06 -4.37 -0.50
C SER A 83 -10.34 -3.18 0.14
N ASP A 84 -10.99 -2.49 1.07
CA ASP A 84 -10.40 -1.35 1.78
C ASP A 84 -9.27 -1.81 2.72
N LEU A 85 -9.45 -2.93 3.42
CA LEU A 85 -8.37 -3.53 4.22
C LEU A 85 -7.14 -3.86 3.37
N ARG A 86 -7.33 -4.44 2.18
CA ARG A 86 -6.22 -4.75 1.28
C ARG A 86 -5.46 -3.50 0.81
N MET A 87 -6.14 -2.37 0.65
CA MET A 87 -5.49 -1.10 0.34
C MET A 87 -4.57 -0.61 1.46
N LEU A 88 -4.87 -0.99 2.70
CA LEU A 88 -4.10 -0.62 3.89
C LEU A 88 -2.98 -1.62 4.21
N LEU A 89 -2.87 -2.73 3.48
CA LEU A 89 -1.80 -3.71 3.69
C LEU A 89 -0.57 -3.31 2.89
N SER A 90 0.52 -3.08 3.58
CA SER A 90 1.85 -2.84 3.02
C SER A 90 2.76 -4.05 3.25
N GLU A 91 3.73 -4.24 2.37
CA GLU A 91 4.83 -5.17 2.60
C GLU A 91 5.94 -4.42 3.36
N VAL A 92 6.23 -4.90 4.56
CA VAL A 92 7.36 -4.43 5.37
C VAL A 92 8.51 -5.44 5.28
N ASP A 93 9.56 -5.26 6.02
CA ASP A 93 10.78 -6.06 6.02
C ASP A 93 10.61 -7.54 5.67
N GLY A 94 11.26 -7.99 4.59
CA GLY A 94 11.22 -9.39 4.16
C GLY A 94 9.92 -9.86 3.52
N GLY A 95 9.03 -8.95 3.11
CA GLY A 95 7.74 -9.28 2.47
C GLY A 95 6.63 -9.64 3.46
N ILE A 96 6.78 -9.21 4.71
CA ILE A 96 5.76 -9.37 5.76
C ILE A 96 4.61 -8.41 5.48
N LEU A 97 3.36 -8.90 5.47
CA LEU A 97 2.18 -8.07 5.36
C LEU A 97 1.87 -7.39 6.70
N TYR A 98 1.78 -6.07 6.69
CA TYR A 98 1.43 -5.26 7.85
C TYR A 98 0.34 -4.24 7.50
N PRO A 99 -0.71 -4.05 8.33
CA PRO A 99 -1.72 -3.05 8.10
C PRO A 99 -1.23 -1.66 8.51
N ASP A 100 -1.27 -0.72 7.58
CA ASP A 100 -1.06 0.70 7.86
C ASP A 100 -2.23 1.24 8.70
N ALA A 101 -1.95 2.20 9.59
CA ALA A 101 -2.98 2.78 10.45
C ALA A 101 -3.95 3.69 9.67
N GLY A 102 -3.51 4.29 8.56
CA GLY A 102 -4.38 5.10 7.72
C GLY A 102 -3.65 5.86 6.62
N ILE A 103 -4.25 5.95 5.45
CA ILE A 103 -3.74 6.68 4.29
C ILE A 103 -4.36 8.09 4.28
N PRO A 104 -3.60 9.13 3.92
CA PRO A 104 -2.19 9.14 3.53
C PRO A 104 -1.20 9.43 4.67
N TRP A 105 -1.67 9.87 5.82
CA TRP A 105 -0.81 10.43 6.88
C TRP A 105 -0.20 9.39 7.83
N PHE A 106 -0.81 8.22 7.90
CA PHE A 106 -0.41 7.12 8.79
C PHE A 106 -0.12 5.85 8.00
N SER A 107 0.47 6.00 6.79
CA SER A 107 0.92 4.89 5.94
C SER A 107 2.22 4.30 6.47
N THR A 108 2.15 3.76 7.67
CA THR A 108 3.31 3.20 8.38
C THR A 108 2.83 2.22 9.45
N PRO A 109 3.68 1.27 9.89
CA PRO A 109 3.37 0.37 10.99
C PRO A 109 3.16 1.09 12.32
N PHE A 110 2.00 0.85 12.94
CA PHE A 110 1.68 1.22 14.32
C PHE A 110 1.49 -0.04 15.15
N GLY A 111 2.11 -0.12 16.33
CA GLY A 111 2.08 -1.31 17.15
C GLY A 111 0.67 -1.68 17.59
N ARG A 112 -0.05 -0.74 18.24
CA ARG A 112 -1.41 -0.97 18.75
C ARG A 112 -2.42 -1.22 17.64
N ASP A 113 -2.40 -0.38 16.60
CA ASP A 113 -3.34 -0.46 15.48
C ASP A 113 -3.16 -1.77 14.71
N GLY A 114 -1.89 -2.17 14.49
CA GLY A 114 -1.56 -3.45 13.90
C GLY A 114 -2.11 -4.63 14.71
N LEU A 115 -1.94 -4.62 16.03
CA LEU A 115 -2.45 -5.69 16.91
C LEU A 115 -3.97 -5.77 16.91
N ILE A 116 -4.67 -4.63 16.95
CA ILE A 116 -6.14 -4.60 16.90
C ILE A 116 -6.62 -5.14 15.55
N THR A 117 -6.04 -4.67 14.45
CA THR A 117 -6.37 -5.16 13.11
C THR A 117 -6.09 -6.65 12.97
N ALA A 118 -4.94 -7.13 13.49
CA ALA A 118 -4.58 -8.54 13.49
C ALA A 118 -5.62 -9.39 14.25
N TRP A 119 -6.08 -8.92 15.40
CA TRP A 119 -7.11 -9.59 16.18
C TRP A 119 -8.45 -9.66 15.42
N GLU A 120 -8.91 -8.53 14.89
CA GLU A 120 -10.19 -8.44 14.21
C GLU A 120 -10.24 -9.21 12.90
N THR A 121 -9.08 -9.37 12.23
CA THR A 121 -8.97 -10.08 10.95
C THR A 121 -8.56 -11.54 11.07
N LEU A 122 -8.29 -12.05 12.26
CA LEU A 122 -7.78 -13.39 12.50
C LEU A 122 -8.65 -14.49 11.87
N TRP A 123 -9.96 -14.37 11.96
CA TRP A 123 -10.93 -15.30 11.39
C TRP A 123 -11.02 -15.25 9.87
N PHE A 124 -10.64 -14.10 9.29
CA PHE A 124 -10.72 -13.81 7.86
C PHE A 124 -9.41 -14.14 7.13
N ASN A 125 -8.29 -13.63 7.63
CA ASN A 125 -6.96 -13.86 7.06
C ASN A 125 -5.89 -13.92 8.17
N PRO A 126 -5.56 -15.11 8.68
CA PRO A 126 -4.57 -15.27 9.76
C PRO A 126 -3.13 -14.89 9.35
N ASP A 127 -2.84 -14.74 8.05
CA ASP A 127 -1.51 -14.32 7.60
C ASP A 127 -1.22 -12.86 7.98
N ILE A 128 -2.25 -12.01 8.06
CA ILE A 128 -2.12 -10.64 8.59
C ILE A 128 -1.66 -10.69 10.04
N SER A 129 -2.31 -11.50 10.87
CA SER A 129 -1.97 -11.66 12.29
C SER A 129 -0.56 -12.21 12.48
N ARG A 130 -0.17 -13.18 11.66
CA ARG A 130 1.20 -13.73 11.68
C ARG A 130 2.22 -12.66 11.31
N GLY A 131 1.96 -11.87 10.27
CA GLY A 131 2.83 -10.79 9.83
C GLY A 131 3.01 -9.72 10.92
N VAL A 132 1.91 -9.27 11.52
CA VAL A 132 1.95 -8.28 12.59
C VAL A 132 2.77 -8.78 13.79
N LEU A 133 2.51 -10.01 14.25
CA LEU A 133 3.23 -10.56 15.39
C LEU A 133 4.71 -10.76 15.10
N GLN A 134 5.06 -11.22 13.90
CA GLN A 134 6.44 -11.38 13.47
C GLN A 134 7.17 -10.03 13.45
N TYR A 135 6.58 -9.04 12.78
CA TYR A 135 7.18 -7.71 12.67
C TYR A 135 7.38 -7.05 14.05
N LEU A 136 6.39 -7.13 14.93
CA LEU A 136 6.50 -6.55 16.28
C LEU A 136 7.52 -7.30 17.14
N ALA A 137 7.65 -8.62 17.01
CA ALA A 137 8.66 -9.40 17.72
C ALA A 137 10.07 -9.06 17.24
N ASP A 138 10.26 -8.92 15.93
CA ASP A 138 11.58 -8.58 15.34
C ASP A 138 12.01 -7.16 15.69
N ASN A 139 11.06 -6.25 15.92
CA ASN A 139 11.30 -4.84 16.27
C ASN A 139 11.07 -4.53 17.76
N GLN A 140 10.99 -5.55 18.61
CA GLN A 140 10.84 -5.36 20.05
C GLN A 140 12.10 -4.74 20.67
N ALA A 141 11.93 -3.72 21.52
CA ALA A 141 13.03 -3.04 22.16
C ALA A 141 13.89 -4.00 23.02
N GLN A 142 15.20 -3.90 22.88
CA GLN A 142 16.16 -4.72 23.60
C GLN A 142 16.85 -3.94 24.73
N GLU A 143 16.81 -2.62 24.68
CA GLU A 143 17.45 -1.71 25.63
C GLU A 143 16.55 -0.53 25.98
N THR A 144 16.90 0.20 27.05
CA THR A 144 16.19 1.41 27.44
C THR A 144 16.74 2.60 26.66
N ILE A 145 15.87 3.29 25.92
CA ILE A 145 16.18 4.51 25.17
C ILE A 145 15.13 5.56 25.49
N ASP A 146 15.40 6.43 26.46
CA ASP A 146 14.46 7.42 26.98
C ASP A 146 13.82 8.29 25.88
N ARG A 147 14.61 8.70 24.88
CA ARG A 147 14.12 9.53 23.76
C ARG A 147 13.07 8.84 22.90
N GLN A 148 13.11 7.53 22.84
CA GLN A 148 12.16 6.71 22.06
C GLN A 148 11.09 6.05 22.93
N ASP A 149 11.08 6.35 24.23
CA ASP A 149 10.21 5.68 25.20
C ASP A 149 10.30 4.15 25.08
N ALA A 150 11.52 3.64 24.81
CA ALA A 150 11.80 2.24 24.62
C ALA A 150 12.36 1.61 25.91
N GLU A 151 11.87 0.42 26.24
CA GLU A 151 12.34 -0.43 27.35
C GLU A 151 12.40 -1.88 26.87
N PRO A 152 13.30 -2.72 27.42
CA PRO A 152 13.37 -4.13 27.03
C PRO A 152 12.03 -4.83 27.08
N GLY A 153 11.63 -5.44 25.95
CA GLY A 153 10.35 -6.11 25.80
C GLY A 153 9.18 -5.22 25.32
N LYS A 154 9.37 -3.91 25.23
CA LYS A 154 8.33 -2.99 24.76
C LYS A 154 8.22 -3.04 23.23
N ILE A 155 7.00 -3.07 22.72
CA ILE A 155 6.73 -2.94 21.27
C ILE A 155 6.74 -1.48 20.86
N LEU A 156 7.08 -1.22 19.61
CA LEU A 156 7.10 0.12 19.04
C LEU A 156 5.70 0.77 19.07
N HIS A 157 5.67 2.09 19.21
CA HIS A 157 4.44 2.85 19.04
C HIS A 157 4.13 3.04 17.55
N GLU A 158 5.07 3.60 16.81
CA GLU A 158 5.02 3.79 15.36
C GLU A 158 6.44 3.76 14.78
N VAL A 159 6.53 3.47 13.48
CA VAL A 159 7.77 3.63 12.72
C VAL A 159 7.59 4.81 11.79
N ARG A 160 8.46 5.81 11.86
CA ARG A 160 8.50 6.91 10.89
C ARG A 160 9.82 6.89 10.16
N MET A 161 9.75 6.97 8.84
CA MET A 161 10.91 7.15 7.99
C MET A 161 10.91 8.59 7.45
N GLY A 162 12.10 9.20 7.31
CA GLY A 162 12.27 10.53 6.75
C GLY A 162 12.60 11.62 7.76
N GLU A 163 12.41 12.88 7.37
CA GLU A 163 12.82 14.06 8.15
C GLU A 163 12.15 14.16 9.52
N MET A 164 10.97 13.59 9.68
CA MET A 164 10.22 13.57 10.94
C MET A 164 10.79 12.61 12.00
N THR A 165 11.79 11.80 11.66
CA THR A 165 12.43 10.86 12.60
C THR A 165 13.39 11.55 13.58
N ASN A 166 13.75 12.81 13.33
CA ASN A 166 14.75 13.56 14.09
C ASN A 166 14.16 14.65 15.00
N THR A 167 12.84 14.68 15.16
CA THR A 167 12.15 15.53 16.13
C THR A 167 11.68 14.72 17.31
#